data_ca7ce160c021f613a79dac07433e6f54
#
_entry.id   ca7ce160c021f613a79dac07433e6f54
#
_cell.length_a   1.000
_cell.length_b   1.000
_cell.length_c   1.000
_cell.angle_alpha   90.00
_cell.angle_beta   90.00
_cell.angle_gamma   90.00
#
_symmetry.space_group_name_H-M   'P 1'
#
loop_
_entity.id
_entity.type
_entity.pdbx_description
1 polymer ?
#
loop_
_entity_poly.entity_id
_entity_poly.type
_entity_poly.pdbx_seq_one_letter_code
_entity_poly.pdbx_strand_id
1 'polypeptide(L)'
;MIVVLKQNPNRDQLESLIAWLQEKGIIIHTSIGEAHTILGLVGDTSQLDIDLIAALDIVEDVKRVQEPYKNANRKFHPEDTVVQVGNTQIGGGNLTLMAGPCSVESEEQVVAIAKAVKASGATMLRGGAFKPRTSPYSFQGLGATGLEYLKVARQETGLPIVTELMDLSQLPLFKDVDVIQIGARNMQNFDLLKAVGHQDKPVMIKRGMSATYEEWLMSAEYVMAGGNENVILCERGIRTFESYTRNTLDLACIPVLRKLTHLPIIIDPSHATGKSWLVDPLAMGAVATGADGLLIEVHNDPAHALCDGPPSLKPEVFDGLAKKLLKLHDFMKTVEE
;
A
#
# COMPACT_ATOMS: atom_id res chain seq x y z
N MET A 1 -13.35 15.49 -13.09
CA MET A 1 -13.55 16.93 -12.79
C MET A 1 -13.71 17.08 -11.30
N ILE A 2 -13.26 18.19 -10.72
CA ILE A 2 -13.42 18.50 -9.29
C ILE A 2 -14.25 19.76 -9.17
N VAL A 3 -15.24 19.74 -8.28
CA VAL A 3 -16.01 20.91 -7.86
C VAL A 3 -15.68 21.17 -6.39
N VAL A 4 -15.09 22.31 -6.10
CA VAL A 4 -14.80 22.78 -4.74
C VAL A 4 -15.99 23.60 -4.28
N LEU A 5 -16.59 23.25 -3.14
CA LEU A 5 -17.72 23.95 -2.57
C LEU A 5 -17.26 25.02 -1.57
N LYS A 6 -18.00 26.12 -1.50
CA LYS A 6 -17.83 27.11 -0.43
C LYS A 6 -18.10 26.50 0.93
N GLN A 7 -17.59 27.13 1.98
CA GLN A 7 -17.87 26.68 3.36
C GLN A 7 -19.38 26.74 3.66
N ASN A 8 -19.89 25.69 4.27
CA ASN A 8 -21.30 25.54 4.64
C ASN A 8 -22.26 25.79 3.45
N PRO A 9 -22.14 25.01 2.36
CA PRO A 9 -23.00 25.18 1.19
C PRO A 9 -24.46 24.93 1.54
N ASN A 10 -25.36 25.63 0.89
CA ASN A 10 -26.78 25.39 1.04
C ASN A 10 -27.12 23.95 0.65
N ARG A 11 -27.76 23.23 1.58
CA ARG A 11 -27.98 21.78 1.46
C ARG A 11 -28.91 21.42 0.29
N ASP A 12 -29.98 22.19 0.08
CA ASP A 12 -30.95 21.90 -0.97
C ASP A 12 -30.33 22.13 -2.37
N GLN A 13 -29.47 23.16 -2.50
CA GLN A 13 -28.72 23.41 -3.72
C GLN A 13 -27.65 22.32 -3.99
N LEU A 14 -27.00 21.83 -2.95
CA LEU A 14 -26.03 20.75 -3.06
C LEU A 14 -26.71 19.45 -3.49
N GLU A 15 -27.81 19.06 -2.86
CA GLU A 15 -28.57 17.86 -3.22
C GLU A 15 -29.10 17.96 -4.67
N SER A 16 -29.56 19.15 -5.10
CA SER A 16 -29.98 19.41 -6.48
C SER A 16 -28.85 19.28 -7.49
N LEU A 17 -27.66 19.80 -7.16
CA LEU A 17 -26.48 19.66 -8.01
C LEU A 17 -26.05 18.19 -8.15
N ILE A 18 -26.04 17.45 -7.04
CA ILE A 18 -25.69 16.02 -7.03
C ILE A 18 -26.68 15.23 -7.89
N ALA A 19 -27.99 15.44 -7.71
CA ALA A 19 -29.01 14.76 -8.48
C ALA A 19 -28.88 15.05 -9.99
N TRP A 20 -28.68 16.29 -10.37
CA TRP A 20 -28.49 16.71 -11.76
C TRP A 20 -27.25 16.07 -12.41
N LEU A 21 -26.13 15.96 -11.67
CA LEU A 21 -24.92 15.29 -12.15
C LEU A 21 -25.13 13.78 -12.31
N GLN A 22 -25.84 13.15 -11.38
CA GLN A 22 -26.15 11.72 -11.42
C GLN A 22 -27.08 11.37 -12.60
N GLU A 23 -28.06 12.22 -12.92
CA GLU A 23 -28.92 12.08 -14.11
C GLU A 23 -28.11 12.09 -15.42
N LYS A 24 -26.94 12.77 -15.42
CA LYS A 24 -26.00 12.77 -16.55
C LYS A 24 -25.03 11.58 -16.55
N GLY A 25 -25.22 10.61 -15.67
CA GLY A 25 -24.39 9.40 -15.60
C GLY A 25 -23.04 9.65 -14.89
N ILE A 26 -22.89 10.73 -14.14
CA ILE A 26 -21.67 11.02 -13.39
C ILE A 26 -21.74 10.38 -12.00
N ILE A 27 -20.71 9.62 -11.65
CA ILE A 27 -20.51 9.12 -10.28
C ILE A 27 -19.84 10.24 -9.47
N ILE A 28 -20.35 10.47 -8.24
CA ILE A 28 -19.89 11.56 -7.39
C ILE A 28 -19.25 10.96 -6.12
N HIS A 29 -17.99 11.29 -5.90
CA HIS A 29 -17.30 11.07 -4.64
C HIS A 29 -17.26 12.38 -3.85
N THR A 30 -17.90 12.39 -2.68
CA THR A 30 -17.90 13.54 -1.79
C THR A 30 -16.81 13.37 -0.74
N SER A 31 -15.87 14.31 -0.71
CA SER A 31 -14.86 14.40 0.35
C SER A 31 -15.15 15.63 1.21
N ILE A 32 -15.35 15.42 2.51
CA ILE A 32 -15.65 16.49 3.47
C ILE A 32 -14.40 16.70 4.32
N GLY A 33 -13.65 17.77 4.04
CA GLY A 33 -12.52 18.22 4.83
C GLY A 33 -12.91 19.30 5.84
N GLU A 34 -12.00 19.67 6.73
CA GLU A 34 -12.24 20.72 7.73
C GLU A 34 -12.52 22.11 7.11
N ALA A 35 -11.87 22.42 6.00
CA ALA A 35 -11.97 23.74 5.34
C ALA A 35 -12.94 23.76 4.17
N HIS A 36 -13.01 22.68 3.37
CA HIS A 36 -13.80 22.62 2.13
C HIS A 36 -14.46 21.26 1.95
N THR A 37 -15.62 21.25 1.30
CA THR A 37 -16.22 20.04 0.74
C THR A 37 -15.92 19.97 -0.74
N ILE A 38 -15.48 18.81 -1.22
CA ILE A 38 -15.10 18.56 -2.61
C ILE A 38 -16.03 17.51 -3.20
N LEU A 39 -16.55 17.76 -4.40
CA LEU A 39 -17.21 16.76 -5.21
C LEU A 39 -16.26 16.30 -6.32
N GLY A 40 -15.80 15.05 -6.23
CA GLY A 40 -15.06 14.38 -7.28
C GLY A 40 -16.02 13.79 -8.31
N LEU A 41 -15.99 14.28 -9.54
CA LEU A 41 -16.86 13.84 -10.63
C LEU A 41 -16.14 12.80 -11.49
N VAL A 42 -16.61 11.56 -11.45
CA VAL A 42 -16.06 10.40 -12.18
C VAL A 42 -17.03 9.99 -13.29
N GLY A 43 -16.54 9.87 -14.52
CA GLY A 43 -17.32 9.56 -15.71
C GLY A 43 -16.94 10.48 -16.88
N ASP A 44 -17.76 10.49 -17.94
CA ASP A 44 -17.54 11.38 -19.06
C ASP A 44 -17.99 12.81 -18.71
N THR A 45 -17.06 13.60 -18.21
CA THR A 45 -17.29 15.01 -17.87
C THR A 45 -17.06 15.96 -19.05
N SER A 46 -16.80 15.45 -20.27
CA SER A 46 -16.58 16.30 -21.45
C SER A 46 -17.83 17.11 -21.85
N GLN A 47 -19.00 16.57 -21.57
CA GLN A 47 -20.31 17.15 -21.85
C GLN A 47 -20.77 18.15 -20.78
N LEU A 48 -20.07 18.28 -19.66
CA LEU A 48 -20.42 19.21 -18.60
C LEU A 48 -19.87 20.60 -18.91
N ASP A 49 -20.77 21.59 -18.84
CA ASP A 49 -20.41 23.01 -18.94
C ASP A 49 -19.80 23.47 -17.61
N ILE A 50 -18.49 23.75 -17.63
CA ILE A 50 -17.74 24.19 -16.44
C ILE A 50 -18.24 25.53 -15.96
N ASP A 51 -18.54 26.47 -16.88
CA ASP A 51 -18.94 27.82 -16.55
C ASP A 51 -20.32 27.84 -15.88
N LEU A 52 -21.22 26.94 -16.31
CA LEU A 52 -22.50 26.72 -15.66
C LEU A 52 -22.37 26.25 -14.22
N ILE A 53 -21.49 25.27 -13.97
CA ILE A 53 -21.26 24.74 -12.63
C ILE A 53 -20.54 25.77 -11.74
N ALA A 54 -19.57 26.48 -12.29
CA ALA A 54 -18.83 27.52 -11.58
C ALA A 54 -19.69 28.73 -11.19
N ALA A 55 -20.76 28.97 -11.95
CA ALA A 55 -21.71 30.06 -11.67
C ALA A 55 -22.68 29.77 -10.50
N LEU A 56 -22.73 28.56 -9.98
CA LEU A 56 -23.58 28.18 -8.84
C LEU A 56 -23.10 28.85 -7.56
N ASP A 57 -24.00 29.40 -6.78
CA ASP A 57 -23.71 30.15 -5.54
C ASP A 57 -22.93 29.32 -4.51
N ILE A 58 -23.11 27.99 -4.50
CA ILE A 58 -22.45 27.05 -3.58
C ILE A 58 -21.05 26.62 -4.03
N VAL A 59 -20.65 26.94 -5.27
CA VAL A 59 -19.38 26.53 -5.86
C VAL A 59 -18.34 27.62 -5.68
N GLU A 60 -17.15 27.25 -5.23
CA GLU A 60 -16.00 28.12 -5.10
C GLU A 60 -15.10 28.04 -6.33
N ASP A 61 -14.86 26.80 -6.82
CA ASP A 61 -13.98 26.55 -7.96
C ASP A 61 -14.35 25.24 -8.68
N VAL A 62 -14.07 25.17 -9.99
CA VAL A 62 -14.24 23.97 -10.81
C VAL A 62 -12.97 23.70 -11.61
N LYS A 63 -12.37 22.51 -11.43
CA LYS A 63 -11.13 22.14 -12.10
C LYS A 63 -11.29 20.87 -12.92
N ARG A 64 -10.84 20.87 -14.17
CA ARG A 64 -10.61 19.63 -14.92
C ARG A 64 -9.33 18.98 -14.42
N VAL A 65 -9.44 17.73 -13.97
CA VAL A 65 -8.28 16.91 -13.61
C VAL A 65 -7.77 16.27 -14.89
N GLN A 66 -6.52 16.49 -15.18
CA GLN A 66 -5.87 15.95 -16.39
C GLN A 66 -5.29 14.56 -16.14
N GLU A 67 -5.01 14.21 -14.88
CA GLU A 67 -4.48 12.89 -14.50
C GLU A 67 -5.51 11.78 -14.78
N PRO A 68 -5.07 10.61 -15.31
CA PRO A 68 -5.97 9.52 -15.69
C PRO A 68 -6.55 8.76 -14.49
N TYR A 69 -5.91 8.82 -13.30
CA TYR A 69 -6.42 8.28 -12.03
C TYR A 69 -7.20 9.34 -11.27
N LYS A 70 -8.33 8.97 -10.68
CA LYS A 70 -9.24 9.88 -9.98
C LYS A 70 -9.43 9.49 -8.51
N ASN A 71 -9.83 8.27 -8.23
CA ASN A 71 -10.01 7.79 -6.85
C ASN A 71 -8.70 7.83 -6.06
N ALA A 72 -7.59 7.44 -6.67
CA ALA A 72 -6.27 7.50 -6.06
C ALA A 72 -5.64 8.91 -6.03
N ASN A 73 -6.32 9.94 -6.57
CA ASN A 73 -5.75 11.27 -6.74
C ASN A 73 -6.03 12.16 -5.53
N ARG A 74 -4.97 12.75 -4.95
CA ARG A 74 -5.08 13.67 -3.81
C ARG A 74 -6.01 14.85 -4.06
N LYS A 75 -6.16 15.30 -5.31
CA LYS A 75 -7.09 16.39 -5.65
C LYS A 75 -8.56 16.03 -5.41
N PHE A 76 -8.91 14.73 -5.48
CA PHE A 76 -10.26 14.22 -5.19
C PHE A 76 -10.43 13.83 -3.72
N HIS A 77 -9.34 13.45 -3.06
CA HIS A 77 -9.32 13.06 -1.66
C HIS A 77 -8.15 13.76 -0.95
N PRO A 78 -8.33 15.01 -0.49
CA PRO A 78 -7.26 15.82 0.11
C PRO A 78 -6.65 15.23 1.38
N GLU A 79 -7.47 14.57 2.21
CA GLU A 79 -7.05 13.95 3.47
C GLU A 79 -6.31 12.64 3.22
N ASP A 80 -5.34 12.33 4.07
CA ASP A 80 -4.62 11.07 3.99
C ASP A 80 -5.53 9.87 4.31
N THR A 81 -5.45 8.83 3.49
CA THR A 81 -6.12 7.57 3.78
C THR A 81 -5.42 6.82 4.91
N VAL A 82 -6.20 6.40 5.89
CA VAL A 82 -5.76 5.52 6.97
C VAL A 82 -6.42 4.16 6.79
N VAL A 83 -5.62 3.14 6.50
CA VAL A 83 -6.12 1.77 6.31
C VAL A 83 -6.10 1.03 7.63
N GLN A 84 -7.28 0.60 8.08
CA GLN A 84 -7.43 -0.18 9.33
C GLN A 84 -7.25 -1.67 9.07
N VAL A 85 -6.36 -2.33 9.80
CA VAL A 85 -6.10 -3.78 9.72
C VAL A 85 -6.08 -4.34 11.15
N GLY A 86 -7.18 -4.91 11.60
CA GLY A 86 -7.34 -5.31 13.00
C GLY A 86 -7.09 -4.12 13.93
N ASN A 87 -6.11 -4.22 14.82
CA ASN A 87 -5.71 -3.16 15.75
C ASN A 87 -4.58 -2.26 15.18
N THR A 88 -4.14 -2.47 13.93
CA THR A 88 -3.08 -1.70 13.29
C THR A 88 -3.68 -0.69 12.33
N GLN A 89 -3.15 0.53 12.33
CA GLN A 89 -3.44 1.58 11.36
C GLN A 89 -2.24 1.81 10.46
N ILE A 90 -2.45 1.84 9.15
CA ILE A 90 -1.43 2.09 8.14
C ILE A 90 -1.70 3.47 7.54
N GLY A 91 -0.75 4.39 7.66
CA GLY A 91 -0.94 5.82 7.36
C GLY A 91 -1.33 6.64 8.59
N GLY A 92 -1.74 7.90 8.39
CA GLY A 92 -2.17 8.79 9.47
C GLY A 92 -1.10 9.11 10.50
N GLY A 93 0.16 9.22 10.08
CA GLY A 93 1.27 9.53 10.97
C GLY A 93 1.76 8.35 11.83
N ASN A 94 1.30 7.12 11.55
CA ASN A 94 1.78 5.90 12.21
C ASN A 94 2.91 5.25 11.41
N LEU A 95 3.87 4.63 12.10
CA LEU A 95 4.89 3.80 11.47
C LEU A 95 4.52 2.32 11.60
N THR A 96 4.15 1.68 10.49
CA THR A 96 3.83 0.26 10.44
C THR A 96 5.07 -0.57 10.11
N LEU A 97 5.43 -1.53 10.98
CA LEU A 97 6.51 -2.48 10.72
C LEU A 97 5.93 -3.84 10.33
N MET A 98 6.04 -4.20 9.06
CA MET A 98 5.63 -5.50 8.50
C MET A 98 6.88 -6.37 8.39
N ALA A 99 7.03 -7.36 9.26
CA ALA A 99 8.23 -8.19 9.33
C ALA A 99 7.90 -9.68 9.32
N GLY A 100 8.81 -10.49 8.76
CA GLY A 100 8.65 -11.94 8.67
C GLY A 100 9.46 -12.56 7.54
N PRO A 101 9.33 -13.88 7.29
CA PRO A 101 10.15 -14.57 6.29
C PRO A 101 9.74 -14.22 4.86
N CYS A 102 10.69 -14.24 3.92
CA CYS A 102 10.37 -14.14 2.50
C CYS A 102 9.36 -15.20 2.09
N SER A 103 9.63 -16.44 2.51
CA SER A 103 8.81 -17.61 2.24
C SER A 103 8.47 -18.32 3.54
N VAL A 104 7.24 -18.80 3.67
CA VAL A 104 6.86 -19.75 4.72
C VAL A 104 7.42 -21.11 4.35
N GLU A 105 8.26 -21.67 5.21
CA GLU A 105 8.99 -22.93 4.96
C GLU A 105 8.53 -24.07 5.87
N SER A 106 8.13 -23.75 7.10
CA SER A 106 7.45 -24.65 8.04
C SER A 106 6.61 -23.86 9.05
N GLU A 107 5.75 -24.55 9.80
CA GLU A 107 4.97 -23.95 10.87
C GLU A 107 5.88 -23.42 11.98
N GLU A 108 6.85 -24.23 12.41
CA GLU A 108 7.81 -23.89 13.46
C GLU A 108 8.61 -22.64 13.10
N GLN A 109 9.07 -22.54 11.83
CA GLN A 109 9.83 -21.39 11.34
C GLN A 109 8.99 -20.12 11.44
N VAL A 110 7.79 -20.11 10.85
CA VAL A 110 6.99 -18.88 10.78
C VAL A 110 6.47 -18.44 12.14
N VAL A 111 6.12 -19.38 13.02
CA VAL A 111 5.69 -19.08 14.41
C VAL A 111 6.86 -18.52 15.23
N ALA A 112 8.04 -19.11 15.14
CA ALA A 112 9.22 -18.61 15.84
C ALA A 112 9.58 -17.18 15.39
N ILE A 113 9.59 -16.93 14.08
CA ILE A 113 9.86 -15.60 13.51
C ILE A 113 8.76 -14.61 13.94
N ALA A 114 7.48 -14.99 13.86
CA ALA A 114 6.37 -14.12 14.24
C ALA A 114 6.46 -13.67 15.70
N LYS A 115 6.80 -14.59 16.63
CA LYS A 115 7.02 -14.26 18.05
C LYS A 115 8.19 -13.28 18.23
N ALA A 116 9.29 -13.52 17.54
CA ALA A 116 10.48 -12.67 17.63
C ALA A 116 10.21 -11.25 17.07
N VAL A 117 9.63 -11.13 15.87
CA VAL A 117 9.35 -9.80 15.28
C VAL A 117 8.29 -9.03 16.07
N LYS A 118 7.28 -9.71 16.63
CA LYS A 118 6.30 -9.07 17.53
C LYS A 118 6.98 -8.51 18.78
N ALA A 119 7.85 -9.27 19.41
CA ALA A 119 8.59 -8.81 20.59
C ALA A 119 9.47 -7.59 20.29
N SER A 120 9.93 -7.45 19.05
CA SER A 120 10.73 -6.31 18.55
C SER A 120 9.90 -5.10 18.12
N GLY A 121 8.55 -5.17 18.16
CA GLY A 121 7.67 -4.06 17.81
C GLY A 121 7.08 -4.12 16.40
N ALA A 122 7.20 -5.23 15.67
CA ALA A 122 6.45 -5.40 14.44
C ALA A 122 4.94 -5.41 14.73
N THR A 123 4.19 -4.74 13.86
CA THR A 123 2.73 -4.59 13.95
C THR A 123 1.99 -5.54 13.02
N MET A 124 2.68 -6.12 12.03
CA MET A 124 2.13 -7.10 11.09
C MET A 124 3.15 -8.18 10.75
N LEU A 125 2.64 -9.38 10.46
CA LEU A 125 3.43 -10.51 9.96
C LEU A 125 3.35 -10.54 8.43
N ARG A 126 4.52 -10.48 7.77
CA ARG A 126 4.62 -10.76 6.34
C ARG A 126 5.19 -12.17 6.10
N GLY A 127 4.69 -12.86 5.08
CA GLY A 127 5.24 -14.15 4.68
C GLY A 127 4.63 -14.62 3.37
N GLY A 128 5.44 -15.13 2.43
CA GLY A 128 4.94 -15.64 1.15
C GLY A 128 4.56 -17.11 1.26
N ALA A 129 3.28 -17.44 1.05
CA ALA A 129 2.81 -18.82 0.92
C ALA A 129 2.98 -19.34 -0.51
N PHE A 130 2.80 -18.47 -1.49
CA PHE A 130 3.06 -18.68 -2.92
C PHE A 130 4.26 -17.84 -3.35
N LYS A 131 5.08 -18.33 -4.28
CA LYS A 131 6.31 -17.65 -4.70
C LYS A 131 6.41 -17.53 -6.22
N PRO A 132 6.42 -16.28 -6.78
CA PRO A 132 6.67 -16.07 -8.20
C PRO A 132 8.17 -16.28 -8.48
N ARG A 133 8.52 -17.38 -9.13
CA ARG A 133 9.91 -17.71 -9.42
C ARG A 133 10.23 -17.62 -10.91
N THR A 134 11.39 -17.06 -11.23
CA THR A 134 11.89 -17.04 -12.61
C THR A 134 12.25 -18.43 -13.10
N SER A 135 12.78 -19.29 -12.19
CA SER A 135 13.09 -20.67 -12.51
C SER A 135 11.98 -21.61 -12.00
N PRO A 136 11.48 -22.53 -12.82
CA PRO A 136 10.48 -23.50 -12.39
C PRO A 136 11.04 -24.54 -11.39
N TYR A 137 12.37 -24.64 -11.28
CA TYR A 137 13.04 -25.55 -10.37
C TYR A 137 13.27 -24.96 -8.96
N SER A 138 13.04 -23.66 -8.79
CA SER A 138 13.14 -23.01 -7.48
C SER A 138 11.93 -23.35 -6.61
N PHE A 139 12.07 -23.19 -5.29
CA PHE A 139 10.98 -23.38 -4.33
C PHE A 139 9.78 -22.48 -4.67
N GLN A 140 8.62 -23.08 -4.90
CA GLN A 140 7.40 -22.39 -5.36
C GLN A 140 6.49 -21.90 -4.21
N GLY A 141 6.89 -22.14 -2.96
CA GLY A 141 6.07 -21.92 -1.77
C GLY A 141 5.27 -23.18 -1.38
N LEU A 142 4.70 -23.15 -0.18
CA LEU A 142 3.86 -24.23 0.36
C LEU A 142 2.39 -24.13 -0.05
N GLY A 143 2.02 -23.08 -0.75
CA GLY A 143 0.64 -22.87 -1.20
C GLY A 143 -0.34 -22.76 -0.03
N ALA A 144 -1.46 -23.49 -0.12
CA ALA A 144 -2.50 -23.49 0.91
C ALA A 144 -1.96 -23.87 2.30
N THR A 145 -1.04 -24.82 2.39
CA THR A 145 -0.40 -25.19 3.66
C THR A 145 0.36 -24.01 4.28
N GLY A 146 1.04 -23.21 3.45
CA GLY A 146 1.72 -22.00 3.93
C GLY A 146 0.76 -20.96 4.49
N LEU A 147 -0.45 -20.84 3.93
CA LEU A 147 -1.51 -19.98 4.48
C LEU A 147 -2.00 -20.49 5.84
N GLU A 148 -2.16 -21.79 6.01
CA GLU A 148 -2.53 -22.38 7.31
C GLU A 148 -1.44 -22.10 8.38
N TYR A 149 -0.17 -22.23 8.04
CA TYR A 149 0.93 -21.91 8.97
C TYR A 149 0.96 -20.41 9.35
N LEU A 150 0.65 -19.51 8.41
CA LEU A 150 0.48 -18.09 8.72
C LEU A 150 -0.68 -17.85 9.70
N LYS A 151 -1.78 -18.59 9.54
CA LYS A 151 -2.93 -18.50 10.47
C LYS A 151 -2.55 -18.96 11.87
N VAL A 152 -1.80 -20.05 12.00
CA VAL A 152 -1.28 -20.50 13.32
C VAL A 152 -0.40 -19.41 13.92
N ALA A 153 0.54 -18.84 13.16
CA ALA A 153 1.39 -17.76 13.64
C ALA A 153 0.58 -16.52 14.08
N ARG A 154 -0.50 -16.16 13.36
CA ARG A 154 -1.43 -15.09 13.78
C ARG A 154 -2.14 -15.43 15.09
N GLN A 155 -2.62 -16.65 15.25
CA GLN A 155 -3.29 -17.08 16.49
C GLN A 155 -2.35 -16.99 17.70
N GLU A 156 -1.09 -17.37 17.54
CA GLU A 156 -0.06 -17.33 18.57
C GLU A 156 0.39 -15.90 18.93
N THR A 157 0.34 -14.99 17.95
CA THR A 157 0.93 -13.67 18.13
C THR A 157 -0.07 -12.51 18.10
N GLY A 158 -1.21 -12.69 17.48
CA GLY A 158 -2.18 -11.62 17.21
C GLY A 158 -1.73 -10.67 16.08
N LEU A 159 -0.62 -10.94 15.39
CA LEU A 159 -0.17 -10.12 14.26
C LEU A 159 -1.05 -10.34 13.03
N PRO A 160 -1.67 -9.31 12.44
CA PRO A 160 -2.34 -9.42 11.16
C PRO A 160 -1.38 -9.90 10.06
N ILE A 161 -1.91 -10.66 9.09
CA ILE A 161 -1.14 -11.29 8.02
C ILE A 161 -1.19 -10.44 6.75
N VAL A 162 -0.02 -10.16 6.14
CA VAL A 162 0.10 -9.71 4.76
C VAL A 162 0.83 -10.76 3.93
N THR A 163 0.19 -11.24 2.86
CA THR A 163 0.77 -12.27 1.97
C THR A 163 0.37 -12.07 0.51
N GLU A 164 1.22 -12.55 -0.41
CA GLU A 164 1.07 -12.32 -1.85
C GLU A 164 0.04 -13.26 -2.48
N LEU A 165 -0.92 -12.68 -3.19
CA LEU A 165 -1.82 -13.35 -4.13
C LEU A 165 -1.22 -13.29 -5.52
N MET A 166 -0.99 -14.45 -6.16
CA MET A 166 -0.35 -14.52 -7.46
C MET A 166 -1.33 -14.75 -8.61
N ASP A 167 -2.44 -15.42 -8.34
CA ASP A 167 -3.40 -15.86 -9.36
C ASP A 167 -4.83 -15.85 -8.83
N LEU A 168 -5.78 -15.56 -9.71
CA LEU A 168 -7.22 -15.51 -9.39
C LEU A 168 -7.75 -16.81 -8.76
N SER A 169 -7.24 -17.96 -9.19
CA SER A 169 -7.65 -19.27 -8.66
C SER A 169 -7.33 -19.45 -7.17
N GLN A 170 -6.37 -18.67 -6.66
CA GLN A 170 -5.96 -18.70 -5.25
C GLN A 170 -6.85 -17.81 -4.36
N LEU A 171 -7.59 -16.86 -4.92
CA LEU A 171 -8.38 -15.87 -4.16
C LEU A 171 -9.31 -16.49 -3.11
N PRO A 172 -10.00 -17.62 -3.35
CA PRO A 172 -10.82 -18.28 -2.33
C PRO A 172 -10.03 -18.72 -1.08
N LEU A 173 -8.72 -18.98 -1.21
CA LEU A 173 -7.85 -19.39 -0.11
C LEU A 173 -7.49 -18.22 0.81
N PHE A 174 -7.66 -16.98 0.34
CA PHE A 174 -7.29 -15.76 1.07
C PHE A 174 -8.35 -15.26 2.04
N LYS A 175 -9.38 -16.05 2.30
CA LYS A 175 -10.48 -15.70 3.23
C LYS A 175 -9.97 -15.22 4.60
N ASP A 176 -8.93 -15.85 5.14
CA ASP A 176 -8.38 -15.57 6.47
C ASP A 176 -7.11 -14.69 6.44
N VAL A 177 -6.75 -14.12 5.29
CA VAL A 177 -5.67 -13.15 5.15
C VAL A 177 -6.19 -11.76 5.47
N ASP A 178 -5.38 -10.92 6.14
CA ASP A 178 -5.81 -9.58 6.56
C ASP A 178 -5.48 -8.51 5.51
N VAL A 179 -4.36 -8.63 4.80
CA VAL A 179 -3.97 -7.75 3.69
C VAL A 179 -3.51 -8.59 2.50
N ILE A 180 -4.12 -8.38 1.36
CA ILE A 180 -3.73 -9.03 0.10
C ILE A 180 -2.59 -8.24 -0.53
N GLN A 181 -1.42 -8.85 -0.70
CA GLN A 181 -0.33 -8.24 -1.46
C GLN A 181 -0.41 -8.63 -2.94
N ILE A 182 -0.37 -7.63 -3.82
CA ILE A 182 -0.14 -7.80 -5.25
C ILE A 182 1.35 -7.59 -5.50
N GLY A 183 2.03 -8.63 -5.96
CA GLY A 183 3.46 -8.60 -6.24
C GLY A 183 3.82 -7.69 -7.41
N ALA A 184 5.07 -7.20 -7.46
CA ALA A 184 5.55 -6.29 -8.49
C ALA A 184 5.38 -6.82 -9.93
N ARG A 185 5.44 -8.14 -10.13
CA ARG A 185 5.21 -8.79 -11.44
C ARG A 185 3.75 -8.79 -11.86
N ASN A 186 2.83 -8.65 -10.90
CA ASN A 186 1.38 -8.62 -11.09
C ASN A 186 0.78 -7.22 -10.97
N MET A 187 1.60 -6.17 -10.85
CA MET A 187 1.13 -4.79 -10.72
C MET A 187 0.17 -4.39 -11.85
N GLN A 188 0.40 -4.89 -13.06
CA GLN A 188 -0.43 -4.64 -14.25
C GLN A 188 -1.28 -5.85 -14.66
N ASN A 189 -1.49 -6.81 -13.77
CA ASN A 189 -2.47 -7.88 -13.99
C ASN A 189 -3.88 -7.33 -13.67
N PHE A 190 -4.48 -6.66 -14.66
CA PHE A 190 -5.73 -5.93 -14.46
C PHE A 190 -6.91 -6.82 -14.07
N ASP A 191 -6.94 -8.07 -14.48
CA ASP A 191 -7.99 -9.00 -14.06
C ASP A 191 -7.86 -9.36 -12.58
N LEU A 192 -6.62 -9.54 -12.10
CA LEU A 192 -6.34 -9.74 -10.68
C LEU A 192 -6.70 -8.49 -9.87
N LEU A 193 -6.34 -7.29 -10.36
CA LEU A 193 -6.64 -6.01 -9.70
C LEU A 193 -8.15 -5.78 -9.59
N LYS A 194 -8.92 -6.06 -10.66
CA LYS A 194 -10.39 -5.99 -10.63
C LYS A 194 -10.98 -6.95 -9.59
N ALA A 195 -10.48 -8.18 -9.54
CA ALA A 195 -11.00 -9.19 -8.60
C ALA A 195 -10.75 -8.81 -7.13
N VAL A 196 -9.56 -8.28 -6.79
CA VAL A 196 -9.29 -7.80 -5.43
C VAL A 196 -9.97 -6.48 -5.13
N GLY A 197 -10.31 -5.69 -6.16
CA GLY A 197 -11.11 -4.47 -6.04
C GLY A 197 -12.55 -4.74 -5.57
N HIS A 198 -13.07 -5.95 -5.77
CA HIS A 198 -14.39 -6.37 -5.26
C HIS A 198 -14.32 -7.07 -3.89
N GLN A 199 -13.17 -7.05 -3.23
CA GLN A 199 -13.01 -7.60 -1.88
C GLN A 199 -13.02 -6.45 -0.85
N ASP A 200 -13.45 -6.76 0.38
CA ASP A 200 -13.41 -5.80 1.50
C ASP A 200 -12.03 -5.71 2.17
N LYS A 201 -11.08 -6.55 1.74
CA LYS A 201 -9.75 -6.63 2.34
C LYS A 201 -8.82 -5.56 1.79
N PRO A 202 -7.99 -4.93 2.65
CA PRO A 202 -6.92 -4.05 2.19
C PRO A 202 -6.01 -4.72 1.16
N VAL A 203 -5.61 -3.95 0.15
CA VAL A 203 -4.75 -4.41 -0.94
C VAL A 203 -3.46 -3.60 -0.96
N MET A 204 -2.33 -4.26 -0.78
CA MET A 204 -1.00 -3.65 -0.92
C MET A 204 -0.44 -3.94 -2.31
N ILE A 205 -0.19 -2.91 -3.10
CA ILE A 205 0.32 -3.02 -4.47
C ILE A 205 1.81 -2.69 -4.49
N LYS A 206 2.65 -3.68 -4.78
CA LYS A 206 4.10 -3.48 -4.98
C LYS A 206 4.37 -2.89 -6.36
N ARG A 207 5.18 -1.82 -6.40
CA ARG A 207 5.58 -1.16 -7.64
C ARG A 207 6.33 -2.12 -8.57
N GLY A 208 5.96 -2.13 -9.83
CA GLY A 208 6.68 -2.83 -10.89
C GLY A 208 8.09 -2.25 -11.07
N MET A 209 9.06 -3.11 -11.37
CA MET A 209 10.48 -2.74 -11.41
C MET A 209 10.85 -1.71 -12.50
N SER A 210 9.96 -1.50 -13.47
CA SER A 210 10.12 -0.51 -14.55
C SER A 210 8.89 0.40 -14.67
N ALA A 211 8.04 0.43 -13.62
CA ALA A 211 6.80 1.18 -13.63
C ALA A 211 7.03 2.64 -13.19
N THR A 212 6.38 3.56 -13.91
CA THR A 212 6.26 4.97 -13.51
C THR A 212 5.32 5.12 -12.31
N TYR A 213 5.31 6.28 -11.68
CA TYR A 213 4.33 6.59 -10.62
C TYR A 213 2.90 6.57 -11.16
N GLU A 214 2.69 7.08 -12.37
CA GLU A 214 1.38 7.09 -13.03
C GLU A 214 0.85 5.68 -13.26
N GLU A 215 1.65 4.77 -13.83
CA GLU A 215 1.26 3.37 -14.02
C GLU A 215 0.94 2.67 -12.70
N TRP A 216 1.68 3.00 -11.64
CA TRP A 216 1.43 2.45 -10.31
C TRP A 216 0.15 2.98 -9.69
N LEU A 217 -0.12 4.29 -9.82
CA LEU A 217 -1.38 4.92 -9.38
C LEU A 217 -2.58 4.43 -10.22
N MET A 218 -2.39 4.16 -11.52
CA MET A 218 -3.43 3.52 -12.33
C MET A 218 -3.75 2.10 -11.85
N SER A 219 -2.77 1.36 -11.34
CA SER A 219 -3.04 0.04 -10.74
C SER A 219 -3.84 0.17 -9.44
N ALA A 220 -3.57 1.18 -8.62
CA ALA A 220 -4.40 1.52 -7.46
C ALA A 220 -5.82 1.92 -7.88
N GLU A 221 -5.95 2.73 -8.91
CA GLU A 221 -7.24 3.16 -9.47
C GLU A 221 -8.09 1.97 -9.90
N TYR A 222 -7.50 0.92 -10.51
CA TYR A 222 -8.23 -0.30 -10.88
C TYR A 222 -8.85 -1.01 -9.67
N VAL A 223 -8.15 -1.06 -8.54
CA VAL A 223 -8.68 -1.64 -7.29
C VAL A 223 -9.78 -0.76 -6.72
N MET A 224 -9.54 0.56 -6.66
CA MET A 224 -10.49 1.52 -6.08
C MET A 224 -11.77 1.66 -6.94
N ALA A 225 -11.66 1.57 -8.26
CA ALA A 225 -12.81 1.56 -9.16
C ALA A 225 -13.72 0.32 -8.96
N GLY A 226 -13.20 -0.76 -8.37
CA GLY A 226 -13.96 -1.94 -7.95
C GLY A 226 -14.74 -1.72 -6.64
N GLY A 227 -14.55 -0.59 -5.95
CA GLY A 227 -15.18 -0.25 -4.67
C GLY A 227 -14.28 -0.44 -3.44
N ASN A 228 -13.07 -0.94 -3.60
CA ASN A 228 -12.13 -1.13 -2.49
C ASN A 228 -11.19 0.07 -2.35
N GLU A 229 -11.48 0.94 -1.39
CA GLU A 229 -10.69 2.14 -1.11
C GLU A 229 -9.47 1.87 -0.21
N ASN A 230 -9.35 0.67 0.37
CA ASN A 230 -8.27 0.29 1.28
C ASN A 230 -7.03 -0.16 0.52
N VAL A 231 -6.40 0.77 -0.20
CA VAL A 231 -5.21 0.50 -1.02
C VAL A 231 -3.96 1.07 -0.37
N ILE A 232 -2.87 0.30 -0.41
CA ILE A 232 -1.56 0.62 0.15
C ILE A 232 -0.53 0.51 -0.97
N LEU A 233 0.34 1.48 -1.11
CA LEU A 233 1.43 1.46 -2.06
C LEU A 233 2.71 0.91 -1.41
N CYS A 234 3.46 0.05 -2.11
CA CYS A 234 4.72 -0.48 -1.60
C CYS A 234 5.85 -0.34 -2.64
N GLU A 235 6.78 0.59 -2.40
CA GLU A 235 8.02 0.73 -3.18
C GLU A 235 8.98 -0.41 -2.81
N ARG A 236 9.63 -1.02 -3.82
CA ARG A 236 10.51 -2.18 -3.64
C ARG A 236 11.77 -2.15 -4.51
N GLY A 237 12.10 -1.01 -5.04
CA GLY A 237 13.21 -0.80 -5.96
C GLY A 237 12.83 -0.93 -7.43
N ILE A 238 13.46 -0.11 -8.23
CA ILE A 238 13.32 -0.05 -9.69
C ILE A 238 14.61 -0.52 -10.36
N ARG A 239 14.49 -1.03 -11.58
CA ARG A 239 15.64 -1.34 -12.42
C ARG A 239 16.28 -0.06 -12.91
N THR A 240 17.59 0.02 -12.72
CA THR A 240 18.44 1.07 -13.28
C THR A 240 19.66 0.46 -13.95
N PHE A 241 20.57 1.26 -14.43
CA PHE A 241 21.86 0.81 -14.97
C PHE A 241 22.80 0.26 -13.88
N GLU A 242 22.54 0.59 -12.59
CA GLU A 242 23.38 0.10 -11.48
C GLU A 242 23.11 -1.38 -11.21
N SER A 243 24.18 -2.16 -11.12
CA SER A 243 24.14 -3.62 -10.98
C SER A 243 24.67 -4.13 -9.63
N TYR A 244 25.21 -3.27 -8.77
CA TYR A 244 25.74 -3.67 -7.47
C TYR A 244 24.66 -4.12 -6.51
N THR A 245 23.49 -3.51 -6.59
CA THR A 245 22.26 -3.92 -5.87
C THR A 245 21.29 -4.57 -6.87
N ARG A 246 20.39 -5.39 -6.36
CA ARG A 246 19.36 -6.06 -7.19
C ARG A 246 18.49 -5.04 -7.94
N ASN A 247 18.10 -3.97 -7.25
CA ASN A 247 17.39 -2.82 -7.80
C ASN A 247 17.82 -1.56 -7.02
N THR A 248 17.52 -0.39 -7.54
CA THR A 248 17.72 0.89 -6.88
C THR A 248 16.48 1.24 -6.07
N LEU A 249 16.60 1.44 -4.76
CA LEU A 249 15.49 1.90 -3.92
C LEU A 249 15.20 3.37 -4.20
N ASP A 250 13.98 3.66 -4.63
CA ASP A 250 13.53 5.01 -4.96
C ASP A 250 12.83 5.67 -3.75
N LEU A 251 13.61 6.30 -2.86
CA LEU A 251 13.03 7.05 -1.73
C LEU A 251 12.40 8.38 -2.18
N ALA A 252 12.76 8.91 -3.36
CA ALA A 252 12.13 10.11 -3.90
C ALA A 252 10.64 9.89 -4.20
N CYS A 253 10.21 8.65 -4.36
CA CYS A 253 8.79 8.33 -4.54
C CYS A 253 7.92 8.85 -3.39
N ILE A 254 8.42 8.88 -2.15
CA ILE A 254 7.64 9.25 -0.98
C ILE A 254 7.11 10.68 -1.09
N PRO A 255 7.96 11.74 -1.17
CA PRO A 255 7.47 13.11 -1.27
C PRO A 255 6.72 13.39 -2.58
N VAL A 256 7.02 12.67 -3.67
CA VAL A 256 6.26 12.79 -4.93
C VAL A 256 4.86 12.23 -4.78
N LEU A 257 4.72 11.01 -4.25
CA LEU A 257 3.42 10.38 -4.06
C LEU A 257 2.56 11.12 -3.04
N ARG A 258 3.16 11.72 -1.98
CA ARG A 258 2.42 12.60 -1.05
C ARG A 258 1.70 13.76 -1.74
N LYS A 259 2.23 14.25 -2.87
CA LYS A 259 1.56 15.29 -3.70
C LYS A 259 0.53 14.72 -4.66
N LEU A 260 0.72 13.50 -5.13
CA LEU A 260 -0.10 12.90 -6.18
C LEU A 260 -1.29 12.11 -5.62
N THR A 261 -1.12 11.45 -4.48
CA THR A 261 -2.11 10.53 -3.90
C THR A 261 -2.23 10.72 -2.38
N HIS A 262 -3.34 10.25 -1.84
CA HIS A 262 -3.63 10.18 -0.41
C HIS A 262 -3.35 8.80 0.20
N LEU A 263 -2.93 7.82 -0.62
CA LEU A 263 -2.73 6.44 -0.20
C LEU A 263 -1.45 6.29 0.65
N PRO A 264 -1.44 5.42 1.66
CA PRO A 264 -0.26 5.16 2.48
C PRO A 264 0.85 4.48 1.67
N ILE A 265 2.10 4.81 2.04
CA ILE A 265 3.32 4.41 1.31
C ILE A 265 4.21 3.57 2.22
N ILE A 266 4.40 2.32 1.85
CA ILE A 266 5.29 1.34 2.49
C ILE A 266 6.57 1.22 1.65
N ILE A 267 7.71 1.05 2.31
CA ILE A 267 9.00 0.84 1.65
C ILE A 267 9.54 -0.55 1.99
N ASP A 268 10.01 -1.26 0.96
CA ASP A 268 10.61 -2.59 1.06
C ASP A 268 12.11 -2.53 0.69
N PRO A 269 13.00 -2.26 1.65
CA PRO A 269 14.42 -2.19 1.40
C PRO A 269 15.04 -3.57 1.16
N SER A 270 14.44 -4.65 1.66
CA SER A 270 14.93 -6.02 1.51
C SER A 270 14.93 -6.45 0.05
N HIS A 271 13.77 -6.35 -0.63
CA HIS A 271 13.67 -6.72 -2.04
C HIS A 271 14.32 -5.71 -2.99
N ALA A 272 14.46 -4.45 -2.56
CA ALA A 272 15.12 -3.45 -3.37
C ALA A 272 16.59 -3.80 -3.57
N THR A 273 17.34 -3.97 -2.51
CA THR A 273 18.79 -4.11 -2.59
C THR A 273 19.27 -5.56 -2.74
N GLY A 274 18.53 -6.51 -2.19
CA GLY A 274 18.92 -7.92 -2.15
C GLY A 274 20.10 -8.20 -1.22
N LYS A 275 20.43 -7.27 -0.30
CA LYS A 275 21.58 -7.35 0.61
C LYS A 275 21.18 -6.90 2.02
N SER A 276 21.35 -7.77 3.02
CA SER A 276 20.90 -7.51 4.40
C SER A 276 21.55 -6.29 5.05
N TRP A 277 22.84 -6.04 4.79
CA TRP A 277 23.56 -4.91 5.39
C TRP A 277 23.10 -3.52 4.89
N LEU A 278 22.36 -3.46 3.75
CA LEU A 278 21.76 -2.24 3.23
C LEU A 278 20.35 -1.97 3.80
N VAL A 279 19.72 -2.96 4.43
CA VAL A 279 18.36 -2.82 4.95
C VAL A 279 18.30 -1.75 6.05
N ASP A 280 19.23 -1.77 7.01
CA ASP A 280 19.28 -0.80 8.12
C ASP A 280 19.36 0.66 7.61
N PRO A 281 20.42 1.09 6.87
CA PRO A 281 20.53 2.47 6.44
C PRO A 281 19.40 2.94 5.53
N LEU A 282 18.85 2.07 4.67
CA LEU A 282 17.77 2.43 3.77
C LEU A 282 16.41 2.46 4.46
N ALA A 283 16.18 1.61 5.45
CA ALA A 283 15.00 1.68 6.31
C ALA A 283 14.98 2.99 7.12
N MET A 284 16.13 3.39 7.68
CA MET A 284 16.28 4.69 8.36
C MET A 284 16.00 5.86 7.39
N GLY A 285 16.56 5.81 6.18
CA GLY A 285 16.30 6.82 5.15
C GLY A 285 14.83 6.92 4.77
N ALA A 286 14.13 5.78 4.66
CA ALA A 286 12.70 5.73 4.35
C ALA A 286 11.84 6.41 5.45
N VAL A 287 12.12 6.13 6.73
CA VAL A 287 11.43 6.78 7.86
C VAL A 287 11.73 8.28 7.88
N ALA A 288 12.98 8.69 7.69
CA ALA A 288 13.35 10.09 7.64
C ALA A 288 12.73 10.84 6.45
N THR A 289 12.31 10.13 5.39
CA THR A 289 11.65 10.73 4.21
C THR A 289 10.11 10.73 4.36
N GLY A 290 9.58 10.18 5.45
CA GLY A 290 8.13 10.18 5.75
C GLY A 290 7.36 8.97 5.23
N ALA A 291 7.97 7.78 5.18
CA ALA A 291 7.25 6.54 4.88
C ALA A 291 6.24 6.18 5.99
N ASP A 292 5.06 5.65 5.62
CA ASP A 292 4.05 5.17 6.58
C ASP A 292 4.40 3.80 7.17
N GLY A 293 5.40 3.12 6.62
CA GLY A 293 5.88 1.85 7.16
C GLY A 293 6.92 1.18 6.30
N LEU A 294 7.34 0.03 6.77
CA LEU A 294 8.40 -0.77 6.17
C LEU A 294 7.97 -2.24 6.05
N LEU A 295 8.37 -2.87 4.95
CA LEU A 295 8.23 -4.31 4.72
C LEU A 295 9.63 -4.95 4.75
N ILE A 296 9.95 -5.70 5.81
CA ILE A 296 11.30 -6.21 6.08
C ILE A 296 11.30 -7.73 6.13
N GLU A 297 12.27 -8.35 5.44
CA GLU A 297 12.48 -9.79 5.51
C GLU A 297 13.29 -10.16 6.73
N VAL A 298 12.75 -11.10 7.54
CA VAL A 298 13.39 -11.65 8.73
C VAL A 298 13.34 -13.17 8.66
N HIS A 299 14.48 -13.80 8.87
CA HIS A 299 14.63 -15.27 8.85
C HIS A 299 15.52 -15.74 10.01
N ASN A 300 15.13 -16.81 10.67
CA ASN A 300 15.90 -17.37 11.79
C ASN A 300 17.24 -17.99 11.35
N ASP A 301 17.32 -18.49 10.11
CA ASP A 301 18.53 -19.02 9.49
C ASP A 301 18.65 -18.57 8.01
N PRO A 302 19.08 -17.32 7.74
CA PRO A 302 19.15 -16.79 6.39
C PRO A 302 20.09 -17.59 5.45
N ALA A 303 21.09 -18.29 6.00
CA ALA A 303 22.04 -19.05 5.20
C ALA A 303 21.40 -20.27 4.52
N HIS A 304 20.37 -20.85 5.11
CA HIS A 304 19.67 -22.03 4.61
C HIS A 304 18.23 -21.70 4.14
N ALA A 305 17.88 -20.43 4.03
CA ALA A 305 16.57 -20.00 3.55
C ALA A 305 16.29 -20.52 2.13
N LEU A 306 15.10 -21.05 1.89
CA LEU A 306 14.67 -21.55 0.58
C LEU A 306 14.40 -20.40 -0.41
N CYS A 307 14.22 -19.17 0.11
CA CYS A 307 13.98 -17.97 -0.69
C CYS A 307 14.58 -16.73 -0.01
N ASP A 308 15.28 -15.91 -0.80
CA ASP A 308 15.80 -14.58 -0.40
C ASP A 308 16.56 -14.56 0.95
N GLY A 309 17.44 -15.53 1.18
CA GLY A 309 18.36 -15.54 2.32
C GLY A 309 19.24 -14.29 2.41
N PRO A 310 19.93 -13.87 1.32
CA PRO A 310 20.86 -12.73 1.37
C PRO A 310 20.29 -11.40 1.87
N PRO A 311 19.05 -10.97 1.55
CA PRO A 311 18.45 -9.75 2.09
C PRO A 311 17.81 -9.93 3.48
N SER A 312 17.58 -11.16 3.94
CA SER A 312 16.90 -11.44 5.21
C SER A 312 17.76 -11.07 6.41
N LEU A 313 17.16 -10.37 7.36
CA LEU A 313 17.79 -10.09 8.66
C LEU A 313 17.57 -11.27 9.61
N LYS A 314 18.52 -11.48 10.53
CA LYS A 314 18.25 -12.31 11.69
C LYS A 314 17.34 -11.59 12.69
N PRO A 315 16.54 -12.31 13.52
CA PRO A 315 15.64 -11.70 14.48
C PRO A 315 16.29 -10.67 15.41
N GLU A 316 17.51 -10.96 15.91
CA GLU A 316 18.25 -10.05 16.78
C GLU A 316 18.73 -8.78 16.07
N VAL A 317 19.03 -8.86 14.77
CA VAL A 317 19.40 -7.70 13.94
C VAL A 317 18.16 -6.85 13.69
N PHE A 318 17.01 -7.49 13.40
CA PHE A 318 15.74 -6.79 13.25
C PHE A 318 15.32 -6.08 14.55
N ASP A 319 15.51 -6.70 15.73
CA ASP A 319 15.23 -6.07 17.02
C ASP A 319 15.99 -4.73 17.20
N GLY A 320 17.30 -4.77 16.91
CA GLY A 320 18.11 -3.56 16.93
C GLY A 320 17.65 -2.49 15.96
N LEU A 321 17.28 -2.89 14.75
CA LEU A 321 16.75 -1.97 13.73
C LEU A 321 15.39 -1.39 14.13
N ALA A 322 14.44 -2.21 14.56
CA ALA A 322 13.11 -1.76 14.95
C ALA A 322 13.16 -0.68 16.04
N LYS A 323 14.02 -0.85 17.04
CA LYS A 323 14.25 0.17 18.09
C LYS A 323 14.80 1.50 17.56
N LYS A 324 15.66 1.45 16.53
CA LYS A 324 16.17 2.67 15.88
C LYS A 324 15.06 3.37 15.09
N LEU A 325 14.26 2.59 14.32
CA LEU A 325 13.20 3.10 13.48
C LEU A 325 12.11 3.81 14.30
N LEU A 326 11.67 3.18 15.40
CA LEU A 326 10.68 3.78 16.30
C LEU A 326 11.18 5.09 16.91
N LYS A 327 12.43 5.13 17.40
CA LYS A 327 13.04 6.35 17.93
C LYS A 327 13.16 7.45 16.87
N LEU A 328 13.56 7.09 15.64
CA LEU A 328 13.66 8.05 14.55
C LEU A 328 12.28 8.59 14.18
N HIS A 329 11.28 7.73 14.09
CA HIS A 329 9.92 8.15 13.80
C HIS A 329 9.38 9.13 14.85
N ASP A 330 9.57 8.83 16.14
CA ASP A 330 9.18 9.75 17.23
C ASP A 330 9.93 11.08 17.13
N PHE A 331 11.23 11.06 16.79
CA PHE A 331 12.01 12.27 16.56
C PHE A 331 11.48 13.08 15.38
N MET A 332 11.19 12.43 14.24
CA MET A 332 10.65 13.11 13.04
C MET A 332 9.36 13.85 13.31
N LYS A 333 8.47 13.32 14.15
CA LYS A 333 7.23 14.02 14.56
C LYS A 333 7.53 15.36 15.26
N THR A 334 8.63 15.46 16.02
CA THR A 334 9.00 16.71 16.70
C THR A 334 9.63 17.75 15.77
N VAL A 335 10.03 17.36 14.56
CA VAL A 335 10.65 18.27 13.56
C VAL A 335 9.58 18.85 12.63
N GLU A 336 8.45 18.16 12.46
CA GLU A 336 7.33 18.59 11.60
C GLU A 336 6.37 19.56 12.33
N GLU A 337 6.44 19.67 13.66
CA GLU A 337 5.76 20.69 14.48
C GLU A 337 6.51 22.05 14.45
#